data_01ac73dae353565f182857ecd45e8ace
#
_entry.id   01ac73dae353565f182857ecd45e8ace
#
_cell.length_a   1.000
_cell.length_b   1.000
_cell.length_c   1.000
_cell.angle_alpha   90.00
_cell.angle_beta   90.00
_cell.angle_gamma   90.00
#
_symmetry.space_group_name_H-M   'P 1'
#
loop_
_entity.id
_entity.type
_entity.pdbx_description
1 polymer ?
#
loop_
_entity_poly.entity_id
_entity_poly.type
_entity_poly.pdbx_seq_one_letter_code
_entity_poly.pdbx_strand_id
1 'polypeptide(L)'
;GRSVLTLYSYDTKADDTTTENVLRQCLELVALLPMFAVYGYQAANYFHEGSSFFLHPPKEEYSTAENILHMLRPDSKFTPLEAKILDIALVLHAEHGGGNNSTFTDHVVTSSGTDTYAAISAALGSLKGPRHGGANKKVSLMFEDMKKNVHDWEDDEEIKTYLTALLNKQAFDRSGLIYGMGHAVYSISDPRAKTFRKFVKKLSEEKNMLKEYALYEKVEKLAPEVIAAERHIYKGVSANICLLYTSPSPRDISGS
;
A
#
# COMPACT_ATOMS: atom_id res chain seq x y z
N GLY A 1 -11.41 -3.06 10.95
CA GLY A 1 -11.48 -3.67 12.30
C GLY A 1 -12.90 -3.74 12.82
N ARG A 2 -13.60 -2.59 13.01
CA ARG A 2 -14.97 -2.60 13.58
C ARG A 2 -15.94 -3.46 12.78
N SER A 3 -15.93 -3.38 11.46
CA SER A 3 -16.80 -4.20 10.59
C SER A 3 -16.46 -5.70 10.69
N VAL A 4 -15.21 -6.05 10.94
CA VAL A 4 -14.80 -7.45 11.16
C VAL A 4 -15.37 -7.97 12.47
N LEU A 5 -15.31 -7.19 13.56
CA LEU A 5 -15.87 -7.59 14.84
C LEU A 5 -17.39 -7.83 14.79
N THR A 6 -18.11 -7.09 13.96
CA THR A 6 -19.58 -7.30 13.83
C THR A 6 -19.93 -8.66 13.24
N LEU A 7 -19.04 -9.28 12.46
CA LEU A 7 -19.26 -10.61 11.88
C LEU A 7 -19.43 -11.69 12.94
N TYR A 8 -18.80 -11.53 14.10
CA TYR A 8 -18.99 -12.43 15.25
C TYR A 8 -20.48 -12.64 15.57
N SER A 9 -21.28 -11.58 15.55
CA SER A 9 -22.71 -11.64 15.89
C SER A 9 -23.56 -12.35 14.83
N TYR A 10 -23.03 -12.55 13.63
CA TYR A 10 -23.73 -13.24 12.53
C TYR A 10 -23.28 -14.69 12.33
N ASP A 11 -22.13 -15.06 12.91
CA ASP A 11 -21.60 -16.42 12.81
C ASP A 11 -22.02 -17.26 14.01
N THR A 12 -22.89 -18.25 13.78
CA THR A 12 -23.36 -19.18 14.83
C THR A 12 -22.26 -20.08 15.38
N LYS A 13 -21.10 -20.14 14.73
CA LYS A 13 -19.90 -20.88 15.13
C LYS A 13 -18.71 -19.96 15.39
N ALA A 14 -18.97 -18.72 15.82
CA ALA A 14 -17.92 -17.73 16.02
C ALA A 14 -16.82 -18.22 17.00
N ASP A 15 -17.21 -18.89 18.08
CA ASP A 15 -16.32 -19.41 19.14
C ASP A 15 -15.71 -20.80 18.83
N ASP A 16 -16.05 -21.41 17.71
CA ASP A 16 -15.49 -22.71 17.32
C ASP A 16 -14.09 -22.49 16.71
N THR A 17 -13.06 -22.80 17.49
CA THR A 17 -11.63 -22.66 17.11
C THR A 17 -11.05 -23.90 16.45
N THR A 18 -11.87 -24.84 15.95
CA THR A 18 -11.39 -25.96 15.13
C THR A 18 -10.75 -25.42 13.83
N THR A 19 -9.71 -26.10 13.37
CA THR A 19 -8.98 -25.66 12.17
C THR A 19 -9.90 -25.51 10.95
N GLU A 20 -10.87 -26.39 10.79
CA GLU A 20 -11.83 -26.31 9.69
C GLU A 20 -12.70 -25.06 9.77
N ASN A 21 -13.20 -24.73 10.94
CA ASN A 21 -14.02 -23.53 11.12
C ASN A 21 -13.20 -22.24 11.01
N VAL A 22 -12.01 -22.21 11.59
CA VAL A 22 -11.09 -21.07 11.44
C VAL A 22 -10.74 -20.84 9.96
N LEU A 23 -10.46 -21.91 9.20
CA LEU A 23 -10.23 -21.79 7.76
C LEU A 23 -11.45 -21.22 7.02
N ARG A 24 -12.65 -21.69 7.33
CA ARG A 24 -13.90 -21.16 6.77
C ARG A 24 -14.03 -19.65 7.05
N GLN A 25 -13.82 -19.23 8.30
CA GLN A 25 -13.87 -17.81 8.72
C GLN A 25 -12.80 -16.97 8.02
N CYS A 26 -11.59 -17.49 7.86
CA CYS A 26 -10.53 -16.80 7.12
C CYS A 26 -10.87 -16.61 5.64
N LEU A 27 -11.43 -17.64 4.98
CA LEU A 27 -11.85 -17.53 3.58
C LEU A 27 -13.01 -16.54 3.41
N GLU A 28 -13.95 -16.52 4.34
CA GLU A 28 -15.04 -15.52 4.38
C GLU A 28 -14.47 -14.10 4.54
N LEU A 29 -13.51 -13.90 5.45
CA LEU A 29 -12.83 -12.62 5.61
C LEU A 29 -12.07 -12.18 4.36
N VAL A 30 -11.38 -13.10 3.67
CA VAL A 30 -10.71 -12.81 2.38
C VAL A 30 -11.71 -12.29 1.36
N ALA A 31 -12.91 -12.86 1.30
CA ALA A 31 -13.97 -12.43 0.38
C ALA A 31 -14.58 -11.07 0.78
N LEU A 32 -14.76 -10.80 2.08
CA LEU A 32 -15.47 -9.61 2.58
C LEU A 32 -14.56 -8.38 2.76
N LEU A 33 -13.26 -8.56 3.05
CA LEU A 33 -12.34 -7.45 3.32
C LEU A 33 -12.23 -6.45 2.16
N PRO A 34 -12.22 -6.84 0.87
CA PRO A 34 -12.27 -5.91 -0.25
C PRO A 34 -13.48 -4.98 -0.20
N MET A 35 -14.68 -5.52 0.06
CA MET A 35 -15.90 -4.74 0.23
C MET A 35 -15.79 -3.76 1.40
N PHE A 36 -15.35 -4.22 2.56
CA PHE A 36 -15.18 -3.36 3.74
C PHE A 36 -14.18 -2.25 3.51
N ALA A 37 -13.10 -2.51 2.77
CA ALA A 37 -12.10 -1.51 2.43
C ALA A 37 -12.69 -0.45 1.49
N VAL A 38 -13.32 -0.87 0.40
CA VAL A 38 -13.87 0.04 -0.62
C VAL A 38 -15.02 0.86 -0.03
N TYR A 39 -15.99 0.22 0.61
CA TYR A 39 -17.14 0.95 1.17
C TYR A 39 -16.74 1.86 2.33
N GLY A 40 -15.76 1.44 3.13
CA GLY A 40 -15.17 2.31 4.15
C GLY A 40 -14.47 3.53 3.56
N TYR A 41 -13.77 3.37 2.44
CA TYR A 41 -13.16 4.47 1.70
C TYR A 41 -14.20 5.42 1.11
N GLN A 42 -15.25 4.89 0.46
CA GLN A 42 -16.35 5.69 -0.09
C GLN A 42 -17.06 6.50 1.01
N ALA A 43 -17.33 5.86 2.15
CA ALA A 43 -17.92 6.55 3.29
C ALA A 43 -17.01 7.67 3.83
N ALA A 44 -15.71 7.42 3.95
CA ALA A 44 -14.76 8.44 4.38
C ALA A 44 -14.71 9.64 3.41
N ASN A 45 -14.66 9.39 2.11
CA ASN A 45 -14.68 10.46 1.10
C ASN A 45 -15.99 11.26 1.13
N TYR A 46 -17.12 10.59 1.33
CA TYR A 46 -18.42 11.28 1.45
C TYR A 46 -18.46 12.18 2.68
N PHE A 47 -18.09 11.67 3.86
CA PHE A 47 -18.20 12.41 5.11
C PHE A 47 -17.11 13.47 5.31
N HIS A 48 -15.93 13.31 4.74
CA HIS A 48 -14.78 14.17 5.03
C HIS A 48 -14.34 15.01 3.83
N GLU A 49 -14.53 14.52 2.60
CA GLU A 49 -14.05 15.20 1.38
C GLU A 49 -15.21 15.79 0.54
N GLY A 50 -16.45 15.60 0.97
CA GLY A 50 -17.63 16.10 0.24
C GLY A 50 -17.90 15.41 -1.09
N SER A 51 -17.31 14.24 -1.32
CA SER A 51 -17.52 13.46 -2.54
C SER A 51 -18.91 12.82 -2.57
N SER A 52 -19.42 12.52 -3.76
CA SER A 52 -20.67 11.77 -3.90
C SER A 52 -20.55 10.37 -3.32
N PHE A 53 -21.58 9.90 -2.65
CA PHE A 53 -21.63 8.54 -2.15
C PHE A 53 -22.25 7.62 -3.20
N PHE A 54 -21.52 6.57 -3.56
CA PHE A 54 -22.02 5.51 -4.45
C PHE A 54 -21.56 4.14 -3.96
N LEU A 55 -22.34 3.11 -4.27
CA LEU A 55 -22.03 1.72 -3.96
C LEU A 55 -22.29 0.87 -5.21
N HIS A 56 -21.27 0.18 -5.67
CA HIS A 56 -21.39 -0.84 -6.70
C HIS A 56 -21.25 -2.21 -6.03
N PRO A 57 -22.25 -3.11 -6.16
CA PRO A 57 -22.14 -4.47 -5.62
C PRO A 57 -21.06 -5.26 -6.38
N PRO A 58 -20.36 -6.19 -5.70
CA PRO A 58 -19.43 -7.08 -6.37
C PRO A 58 -20.17 -7.98 -7.37
N LYS A 59 -19.44 -8.48 -8.37
CA LYS A 59 -19.93 -9.38 -9.39
C LYS A 59 -19.26 -10.76 -9.24
N GLU A 60 -20.03 -11.81 -9.38
CA GLU A 60 -19.54 -13.19 -9.23
C GLU A 60 -18.51 -13.57 -10.30
N GLU A 61 -18.68 -13.04 -11.52
CA GLU A 61 -17.79 -13.30 -12.65
C GLU A 61 -16.43 -12.57 -12.56
N TYR A 62 -16.25 -11.63 -11.62
CA TYR A 62 -15.04 -10.86 -11.48
C TYR A 62 -14.09 -11.46 -10.44
N SER A 63 -12.79 -11.40 -10.74
CA SER A 63 -11.74 -11.66 -9.75
C SER A 63 -11.78 -10.64 -8.60
N THR A 64 -11.04 -10.91 -7.52
CA THR A 64 -10.91 -9.97 -6.39
C THR A 64 -10.41 -8.60 -6.84
N ALA A 65 -9.40 -8.57 -7.72
CA ALA A 65 -8.84 -7.32 -8.21
C ALA A 65 -9.84 -6.54 -9.08
N GLU A 66 -10.54 -7.23 -9.98
CA GLU A 66 -11.58 -6.64 -10.81
C GLU A 66 -12.74 -6.11 -9.98
N ASN A 67 -13.17 -6.85 -8.97
CA ASN A 67 -14.21 -6.41 -8.05
C ASN A 67 -13.80 -5.17 -7.25
N ILE A 68 -12.56 -5.09 -6.77
CA ILE A 68 -12.05 -3.89 -6.09
C ILE A 68 -12.14 -2.68 -7.03
N LEU A 69 -11.66 -2.78 -8.27
CA LEU A 69 -11.70 -1.68 -9.23
C LEU A 69 -13.12 -1.31 -9.62
N HIS A 70 -13.98 -2.30 -9.87
CA HIS A 70 -15.38 -2.11 -10.18
C HIS A 70 -16.13 -1.37 -9.06
N MET A 71 -15.93 -1.76 -7.83
CA MET A 71 -16.58 -1.14 -6.68
C MET A 71 -16.02 0.24 -6.34
N LEU A 72 -14.71 0.46 -6.58
CA LEU A 72 -14.01 1.68 -6.18
C LEU A 72 -14.32 2.87 -7.08
N ARG A 73 -14.51 2.65 -8.39
CA ARG A 73 -14.63 3.70 -9.39
C ARG A 73 -16.08 4.12 -9.62
N PRO A 74 -16.34 5.44 -9.74
CA PRO A 74 -17.70 5.93 -9.98
C PRO A 74 -18.37 5.34 -11.22
N ASP A 75 -17.59 5.13 -12.29
CA ASP A 75 -18.06 4.59 -13.57
C ASP A 75 -17.90 3.06 -13.68
N SER A 76 -17.38 2.42 -12.66
CA SER A 76 -17.10 0.96 -12.61
C SER A 76 -16.17 0.43 -13.71
N LYS A 77 -15.45 1.32 -14.43
CA LYS A 77 -14.60 0.91 -15.55
C LYS A 77 -13.17 0.67 -15.10
N PHE A 78 -12.52 -0.29 -15.72
CA PHE A 78 -11.09 -0.58 -15.58
C PHE A 78 -10.55 -1.27 -16.82
N THR A 79 -9.23 -1.19 -17.04
CA THR A 79 -8.58 -1.92 -18.13
C THR A 79 -8.09 -3.29 -17.63
N PRO A 80 -7.89 -4.28 -18.53
CA PRO A 80 -7.30 -5.57 -18.15
C PRO A 80 -5.92 -5.42 -17.52
N LEU A 81 -5.14 -4.41 -17.92
CA LEU A 81 -3.82 -4.14 -17.34
C LEU A 81 -3.95 -3.65 -15.89
N GLU A 82 -4.88 -2.76 -15.60
CA GLU A 82 -5.13 -2.29 -14.24
C GLU A 82 -5.55 -3.41 -13.30
N ALA A 83 -6.47 -4.27 -13.75
CA ALA A 83 -6.90 -5.44 -12.99
C ALA A 83 -5.72 -6.38 -12.73
N LYS A 84 -4.91 -6.66 -13.75
CA LYS A 84 -3.72 -7.51 -13.64
C LYS A 84 -2.67 -6.95 -12.68
N ILE A 85 -2.45 -5.64 -12.69
CA ILE A 85 -1.50 -4.98 -11.78
C ILE A 85 -1.99 -5.06 -10.33
N LEU A 86 -3.28 -4.82 -10.10
CA LEU A 86 -3.85 -4.93 -8.76
C LEU A 86 -3.82 -6.37 -8.25
N ASP A 87 -4.11 -7.36 -9.11
CA ASP A 87 -4.02 -8.78 -8.79
C ASP A 87 -2.58 -9.16 -8.36
N ILE A 88 -1.58 -8.75 -9.13
CA ILE A 88 -0.16 -8.97 -8.79
C ILE A 88 0.19 -8.27 -7.46
N ALA A 89 -0.30 -7.04 -7.23
CA ALA A 89 -0.10 -6.34 -5.98
C ALA A 89 -0.66 -7.12 -4.80
N LEU A 90 -1.88 -7.66 -4.91
CA LEU A 90 -2.49 -8.49 -3.87
C LEU A 90 -1.67 -9.76 -3.59
N VAL A 91 -1.18 -10.44 -4.64
CA VAL A 91 -0.31 -11.62 -4.49
C VAL A 91 1.00 -11.26 -3.78
N LEU A 92 1.65 -10.16 -4.17
CA LEU A 92 2.91 -9.72 -3.56
C LEU A 92 2.77 -9.27 -2.11
N HIS A 93 1.54 -8.97 -1.66
CA HIS A 93 1.23 -8.61 -0.27
C HIS A 93 0.62 -9.75 0.54
N ALA A 94 0.33 -10.89 -0.05
CA ALA A 94 -0.33 -12.00 0.63
C ALA A 94 0.52 -12.55 1.78
N GLU A 95 1.85 -12.42 1.68
CA GLU A 95 2.78 -12.89 2.71
C GLU A 95 3.98 -11.93 2.84
N HIS A 96 4.40 -11.63 4.05
CA HIS A 96 5.54 -10.76 4.34
C HIS A 96 6.40 -11.27 5.52
N GLY A 97 6.29 -12.53 5.88
CA GLY A 97 6.96 -13.14 7.03
C GLY A 97 6.32 -12.76 8.38
N GLY A 98 6.68 -13.52 9.40
CA GLY A 98 6.12 -13.41 10.73
C GLY A 98 6.62 -12.21 11.57
N GLY A 99 7.58 -11.44 11.07
CA GLY A 99 8.31 -10.43 11.82
C GLY A 99 7.65 -9.04 11.87
N ASN A 100 6.40 -8.90 11.47
CA ASN A 100 5.70 -7.61 11.53
C ASN A 100 4.76 -7.49 12.75
N ASN A 101 4.44 -6.26 13.13
CA ASN A 101 3.70 -5.99 14.35
C ASN A 101 2.25 -6.49 14.33
N SER A 102 1.60 -6.53 13.17
CA SER A 102 0.24 -7.07 13.06
C SER A 102 0.21 -8.58 13.21
N THR A 103 1.17 -9.30 12.61
CA THR A 103 1.32 -10.76 12.81
C THR A 103 1.64 -11.07 14.27
N PHE A 104 2.54 -10.32 14.91
CA PHE A 104 2.82 -10.47 16.34
C PHE A 104 1.56 -10.26 17.19
N THR A 105 0.78 -9.22 16.88
CA THR A 105 -0.48 -8.94 17.56
C THR A 105 -1.48 -10.09 17.39
N ASP A 106 -1.60 -10.62 16.18
CA ASP A 106 -2.47 -11.76 15.89
C ASP A 106 -2.08 -12.99 16.71
N HIS A 107 -0.80 -13.35 16.73
CA HIS A 107 -0.29 -14.45 17.55
C HIS A 107 -0.58 -14.26 19.04
N VAL A 108 -0.35 -13.06 19.57
CA VAL A 108 -0.61 -12.76 21.00
C VAL A 108 -2.10 -12.90 21.32
N VAL A 109 -2.97 -12.34 20.49
CA VAL A 109 -4.42 -12.36 20.74
C VAL A 109 -4.97 -13.77 20.56
N THR A 110 -4.56 -14.49 19.51
CA THR A 110 -4.97 -15.88 19.24
C THR A 110 -4.53 -16.83 20.38
N SER A 111 -3.38 -16.59 21.02
CA SER A 111 -2.86 -17.43 22.10
C SER A 111 -3.78 -17.43 23.34
N SER A 112 -4.69 -16.48 23.46
CA SER A 112 -5.70 -16.45 24.54
C SER A 112 -6.90 -17.37 24.27
N GLY A 113 -6.98 -18.00 23.08
CA GLY A 113 -8.11 -18.83 22.69
C GLY A 113 -9.35 -18.05 22.24
N THR A 114 -9.18 -16.79 21.83
CA THR A 114 -10.28 -15.96 21.31
C THR A 114 -10.68 -16.35 19.87
N ASP A 115 -11.78 -15.79 19.40
CA ASP A 115 -12.31 -16.03 18.06
C ASP A 115 -11.46 -15.36 16.94
N THR A 116 -11.62 -15.85 15.73
CA THR A 116 -10.90 -15.35 14.54
C THR A 116 -11.16 -13.86 14.26
N TYR A 117 -12.40 -13.39 14.46
CA TYR A 117 -12.77 -12.00 14.17
C TYR A 117 -12.10 -11.02 15.12
N ALA A 118 -11.99 -11.37 16.40
CA ALA A 118 -11.27 -10.58 17.39
C ALA A 118 -9.76 -10.53 17.08
N ALA A 119 -9.14 -11.65 16.73
CA ALA A 119 -7.73 -11.75 16.39
C ALA A 119 -7.38 -10.89 15.16
N ILE A 120 -8.11 -11.05 14.07
CA ILE A 120 -7.91 -10.27 12.83
C ILE A 120 -8.23 -8.78 13.05
N SER A 121 -9.25 -8.45 13.85
CA SER A 121 -9.56 -7.05 14.17
C SER A 121 -8.44 -6.37 14.96
N ALA A 122 -7.82 -7.08 15.91
CA ALA A 122 -6.66 -6.59 16.66
C ALA A 122 -5.45 -6.39 15.74
N ALA A 123 -5.17 -7.33 14.84
CA ALA A 123 -4.11 -7.22 13.83
C ALA A 123 -4.31 -6.02 12.90
N LEU A 124 -5.54 -5.78 12.44
CA LEU A 124 -5.90 -4.59 11.65
C LEU A 124 -5.75 -3.29 12.47
N GLY A 125 -6.04 -3.33 13.76
CA GLY A 125 -5.79 -2.22 14.69
C GLY A 125 -4.30 -1.87 14.76
N SER A 126 -3.45 -2.89 14.87
CA SER A 126 -1.99 -2.74 14.82
C SER A 126 -1.52 -2.17 13.48
N LEU A 127 -2.01 -2.71 12.35
CA LEU A 127 -1.64 -2.26 11.00
C LEU A 127 -2.01 -0.79 10.75
N LYS A 128 -3.10 -0.30 11.33
CA LYS A 128 -3.54 1.10 11.20
C LYS A 128 -2.52 2.09 11.75
N GLY A 129 -1.65 1.68 12.66
CA GLY A 129 -0.66 2.56 13.28
C GLY A 129 0.30 3.18 12.26
N PRO A 130 0.61 4.49 12.37
CA PRO A 130 1.44 5.20 11.39
C PRO A 130 2.88 4.69 11.31
N ARG A 131 3.36 4.01 12.37
CA ARG A 131 4.69 3.38 12.39
C ARG A 131 4.73 1.98 11.78
N HIS A 132 3.57 1.42 11.42
CA HIS A 132 3.45 0.10 10.81
C HIS A 132 2.89 0.19 9.38
N GLY A 133 1.62 0.55 9.19
CA GLY A 133 0.98 0.63 7.88
C GLY A 133 1.10 1.99 7.17
N GLY A 134 1.90 2.93 7.71
CA GLY A 134 1.97 4.29 7.20
C GLY A 134 2.99 4.55 6.07
N ALA A 135 3.87 3.60 5.78
CA ALA A 135 5.01 3.83 4.89
C ALA A 135 4.60 4.25 3.47
N ASN A 136 3.66 3.57 2.86
CA ASN A 136 3.19 3.89 1.50
C ASN A 136 2.59 5.31 1.42
N LYS A 137 1.73 5.69 2.38
CA LYS A 137 1.18 7.05 2.44
C LYS A 137 2.28 8.10 2.57
N LYS A 138 3.33 7.83 3.34
CA LYS A 138 4.46 8.75 3.50
C LYS A 138 5.26 8.90 2.20
N VAL A 139 5.45 7.83 1.44
CA VAL A 139 6.09 7.91 0.12
C VAL A 139 5.26 8.80 -0.82
N SER A 140 3.95 8.57 -0.91
CA SER A 140 3.07 9.39 -1.76
C SER A 140 3.18 10.88 -1.41
N LEU A 141 3.01 11.23 -0.12
CA LEU A 141 3.09 12.62 0.34
C LEU A 141 4.48 13.24 0.11
N MET A 142 5.56 12.46 0.26
CA MET A 142 6.92 12.92 -0.03
C MET A 142 7.08 13.26 -1.53
N PHE A 143 6.56 12.43 -2.43
CA PHE A 143 6.60 12.73 -3.86
C PHE A 143 5.71 13.91 -4.24
N GLU A 144 4.56 14.09 -3.60
CA GLU A 144 3.73 15.29 -3.77
C GLU A 144 4.48 16.57 -3.35
N ASP A 145 5.21 16.51 -2.24
CA ASP A 145 6.04 17.62 -1.78
C ASP A 145 7.24 17.84 -2.73
N MET A 146 7.90 16.77 -3.17
CA MET A 146 8.99 16.85 -4.16
C MET A 146 8.53 17.52 -5.46
N LYS A 147 7.39 17.11 -6.02
CA LYS A 147 6.82 17.68 -7.26
C LYS A 147 6.53 19.19 -7.16
N LYS A 148 6.34 19.71 -5.96
CA LYS A 148 6.12 21.15 -5.71
C LYS A 148 7.42 21.92 -5.57
N ASN A 149 8.49 21.27 -5.10
CA ASN A 149 9.74 21.94 -4.71
C ASN A 149 10.90 21.67 -5.69
N VAL A 150 10.80 20.65 -6.56
CA VAL A 150 11.75 20.38 -7.64
C VAL A 150 11.13 20.85 -8.94
N HIS A 151 11.76 21.83 -9.61
CA HIS A 151 11.21 22.46 -10.80
C HIS A 151 11.60 21.72 -12.08
N ASP A 152 12.82 21.23 -12.15
CA ASP A 152 13.30 20.41 -13.26
C ASP A 152 13.54 18.95 -12.84
N TRP A 153 12.59 18.09 -13.20
CA TRP A 153 12.70 16.65 -12.90
C TRP A 153 13.73 15.92 -13.78
N GLU A 154 14.30 16.59 -14.77
CA GLU A 154 15.41 16.05 -15.58
C GLU A 154 16.78 16.41 -15.00
N ASP A 155 16.87 17.37 -14.09
CA ASP A 155 18.09 17.75 -13.39
C ASP A 155 18.36 16.86 -12.17
N ASP A 156 19.34 15.97 -12.29
CA ASP A 156 19.75 15.06 -11.22
C ASP A 156 20.29 15.82 -10.00
N GLU A 157 20.91 17.01 -10.19
CA GLU A 157 21.47 17.79 -9.07
C GLU A 157 20.37 18.51 -8.28
N GLU A 158 19.31 18.98 -8.92
CA GLU A 158 18.16 19.55 -8.22
C GLU A 158 17.45 18.48 -7.38
N ILE A 159 17.28 17.26 -7.95
CA ILE A 159 16.72 16.11 -7.22
C ILE A 159 17.61 15.73 -6.02
N LYS A 160 18.93 15.62 -6.20
CA LYS A 160 19.87 15.32 -5.10
C LYS A 160 19.81 16.38 -4.00
N THR A 161 19.72 17.66 -4.36
CA THR A 161 19.57 18.77 -3.42
C THR A 161 18.32 18.60 -2.55
N TYR A 162 17.18 18.25 -3.16
CA TYR A 162 15.95 17.99 -2.42
C TYR A 162 16.08 16.74 -1.52
N LEU A 163 16.68 15.65 -2.01
CA LEU A 163 16.92 14.43 -1.21
C LEU A 163 17.84 14.71 -0.02
N THR A 164 18.87 15.56 -0.20
CA THR A 164 19.76 16.03 0.88
C THR A 164 18.98 16.84 1.90
N ALA A 165 18.10 17.74 1.46
CA ALA A 165 17.25 18.51 2.36
C ALA A 165 16.30 17.62 3.19
N LEU A 166 15.78 16.53 2.62
CA LEU A 166 15.01 15.52 3.37
C LEU A 166 15.85 14.91 4.50
N LEU A 167 17.06 14.43 4.20
CA LEU A 167 17.95 13.82 5.20
C LEU A 167 18.37 14.81 6.29
N ASN A 168 18.55 16.07 5.95
CA ASN A 168 18.92 17.15 6.87
C ASN A 168 17.71 17.77 7.61
N LYS A 169 16.52 17.15 7.50
CA LYS A 169 15.29 17.59 8.19
C LYS A 169 14.82 19.00 7.80
N GLN A 170 15.10 19.40 6.57
CA GLN A 170 14.78 20.72 6.03
C GLN A 170 13.61 20.71 5.07
N ALA A 171 13.19 19.53 4.58
CA ALA A 171 12.09 19.37 3.65
C ALA A 171 11.03 18.39 4.16
N PHE A 172 9.85 18.39 3.54
CA PHE A 172 8.70 17.55 3.82
C PHE A 172 8.33 17.53 5.31
N ASP A 173 8.30 16.36 5.94
CA ASP A 173 7.89 16.17 7.34
C ASP A 173 9.04 16.30 8.36
N ARG A 174 10.22 16.68 7.91
CA ARG A 174 11.43 16.88 8.72
C ARG A 174 11.85 15.67 9.56
N SER A 175 11.47 14.47 9.12
CA SER A 175 11.85 13.21 9.79
C SER A 175 13.33 12.85 9.58
N GLY A 176 13.94 13.34 8.52
CA GLY A 176 15.29 12.95 8.10
C GLY A 176 15.31 11.62 7.34
N LEU A 177 14.20 11.24 6.70
CA LEU A 177 14.05 9.99 5.99
C LEU A 177 13.67 10.22 4.52
N ILE A 178 14.24 9.44 3.63
CA ILE A 178 13.75 9.26 2.27
C ILE A 178 12.86 8.02 2.28
N TYR A 179 11.56 8.24 2.33
CA TYR A 179 10.58 7.15 2.39
C TYR A 179 10.60 6.31 1.12
N GLY A 180 10.44 4.99 1.26
CA GLY A 180 10.55 4.04 0.15
C GLY A 180 11.97 3.54 -0.10
N MET A 181 12.97 4.05 0.63
CA MET A 181 14.36 3.59 0.56
C MET A 181 14.72 2.78 1.81
N GLY A 182 15.49 1.70 1.59
CA GLY A 182 15.88 0.76 2.64
C GLY A 182 14.81 -0.28 2.99
N HIS A 183 15.24 -1.41 3.51
CA HIS A 183 14.37 -2.50 3.97
C HIS A 183 15.02 -3.28 5.11
N ALA A 184 14.23 -3.67 6.11
CA ALA A 184 14.73 -4.41 7.27
C ALA A 184 15.30 -5.81 6.91
N VAL A 185 14.77 -6.44 5.85
CA VAL A 185 15.11 -7.80 5.43
C VAL A 185 15.97 -7.80 4.16
N TYR A 186 15.63 -6.99 3.17
CA TYR A 186 16.28 -6.98 1.86
C TYR A 186 17.39 -5.92 1.80
N SER A 187 18.64 -6.37 1.81
CA SER A 187 19.81 -5.48 1.76
C SER A 187 20.29 -5.14 0.34
N ILE A 188 20.00 -5.99 -0.64
CA ILE A 188 20.46 -5.82 -2.04
C ILE A 188 19.33 -5.30 -2.91
N SER A 189 18.16 -5.92 -2.85
CA SER A 189 16.96 -5.50 -3.60
C SER A 189 15.73 -6.21 -3.08
N ASP A 190 14.59 -5.52 -3.11
CA ASP A 190 13.29 -6.14 -2.84
C ASP A 190 12.81 -6.91 -4.10
N PRO A 191 12.66 -8.25 -4.07
CA PRO A 191 12.23 -9.03 -5.23
C PRO A 191 10.82 -8.66 -5.69
N ARG A 192 9.96 -8.19 -4.78
CA ARG A 192 8.62 -7.71 -5.09
C ARG A 192 8.69 -6.45 -5.94
N ALA A 193 9.59 -5.52 -5.60
CA ALA A 193 9.83 -4.30 -6.36
C ALA A 193 10.29 -4.62 -7.79
N LYS A 194 11.21 -5.57 -7.97
CA LYS A 194 11.65 -6.00 -9.30
C LYS A 194 10.53 -6.55 -10.16
N THR A 195 9.68 -7.39 -9.58
CA THR A 195 8.54 -7.98 -10.28
C THR A 195 7.53 -6.92 -10.66
N PHE A 196 7.18 -6.03 -9.75
CA PHE A 196 6.13 -5.03 -9.94
C PHE A 196 6.52 -3.94 -10.95
N ARG A 197 7.79 -3.55 -11.01
CA ARG A 197 8.30 -2.48 -11.88
C ARG A 197 7.89 -2.62 -13.35
N LYS A 198 7.97 -3.83 -13.90
CA LYS A 198 7.62 -4.08 -15.31
C LYS A 198 6.17 -3.73 -15.63
N PHE A 199 5.29 -3.93 -14.67
CA PHE A 199 3.86 -3.65 -14.81
C PHE A 199 3.55 -2.17 -14.60
N VAL A 200 4.20 -1.54 -13.64
CA VAL A 200 4.05 -0.10 -13.38
C VAL A 200 4.49 0.72 -14.59
N LYS A 201 5.60 0.36 -15.24
CA LYS A 201 6.04 1.04 -16.45
C LYS A 201 4.98 0.96 -17.56
N LYS A 202 4.45 -0.23 -17.83
CA LYS A 202 3.38 -0.41 -18.84
C LYS A 202 2.13 0.42 -18.51
N LEU A 203 1.75 0.48 -17.23
CA LEU A 203 0.62 1.30 -16.81
C LEU A 203 0.90 2.79 -17.01
N SER A 204 2.12 3.23 -16.71
CA SER A 204 2.53 4.62 -16.92
C SER A 204 2.50 5.03 -18.39
N GLU A 205 2.83 4.10 -19.30
CA GLU A 205 2.67 4.28 -20.76
C GLU A 205 1.18 4.42 -21.12
N GLU A 206 0.32 3.50 -20.63
CA GLU A 206 -1.12 3.52 -20.90
C GLU A 206 -1.80 4.81 -20.38
N LYS A 207 -1.32 5.33 -19.24
CA LYS A 207 -1.89 6.51 -18.57
C LYS A 207 -1.21 7.84 -18.96
N ASN A 208 -0.23 7.83 -19.87
CA ASN A 208 0.57 9.01 -20.23
C ASN A 208 1.31 9.65 -19.04
N MET A 209 1.76 8.84 -18.08
CA MET A 209 2.43 9.26 -16.84
C MET A 209 3.92 8.90 -16.83
N LEU A 210 4.55 8.78 -17.99
CA LEU A 210 5.96 8.40 -18.11
C LEU A 210 6.92 9.39 -17.43
N LYS A 211 6.60 10.68 -17.42
CA LYS A 211 7.41 11.70 -16.72
C LYS A 211 7.43 11.46 -15.21
N GLU A 212 6.29 11.13 -14.64
CA GLU A 212 6.22 10.79 -13.22
C GLU A 212 6.95 9.50 -12.92
N TYR A 213 6.77 8.48 -13.75
CA TYR A 213 7.51 7.22 -13.61
C TYR A 213 9.03 7.45 -13.67
N ALA A 214 9.52 8.29 -14.59
CA ALA A 214 10.92 8.65 -14.68
C ALA A 214 11.45 9.33 -13.40
N LEU A 215 10.66 10.20 -12.76
CA LEU A 215 11.04 10.80 -11.47
C LEU A 215 11.24 9.72 -10.38
N TYR A 216 10.36 8.72 -10.31
CA TYR A 216 10.53 7.62 -9.36
C TYR A 216 11.80 6.80 -9.65
N GLU A 217 12.11 6.51 -10.92
CA GLU A 217 13.34 5.83 -11.31
C GLU A 217 14.60 6.65 -10.94
N LYS A 218 14.56 7.97 -11.14
CA LYS A 218 15.65 8.86 -10.72
C LYS A 218 15.85 8.86 -9.22
N VAL A 219 14.80 8.99 -8.44
CA VAL A 219 14.90 8.93 -6.97
C VAL A 219 15.47 7.58 -6.53
N GLU A 220 15.02 6.47 -7.11
CA GLU A 220 15.56 5.15 -6.79
C GLU A 220 17.07 5.04 -7.07
N LYS A 221 17.53 5.65 -8.16
CA LYS A 221 18.94 5.66 -8.54
C LYS A 221 19.78 6.60 -7.68
N LEU A 222 19.29 7.82 -7.42
CA LEU A 222 20.07 8.88 -6.77
C LEU A 222 20.04 8.81 -5.23
N ALA A 223 18.94 8.32 -4.63
CA ALA A 223 18.81 8.27 -3.18
C ALA A 223 19.90 7.43 -2.47
N PRO A 224 20.35 6.26 -2.97
CA PRO A 224 21.46 5.54 -2.37
C PRO A 224 22.76 6.35 -2.33
N GLU A 225 23.06 7.12 -3.38
CA GLU A 225 24.25 7.99 -3.45
C GLU A 225 24.19 9.09 -2.40
N VAL A 226 23.05 9.77 -2.30
CA VAL A 226 22.82 10.84 -1.32
C VAL A 226 22.87 10.30 0.11
N ILE A 227 22.25 9.15 0.38
CA ILE A 227 22.27 8.51 1.70
C ILE A 227 23.69 8.09 2.07
N ALA A 228 24.47 7.56 1.13
CA ALA A 228 25.86 7.20 1.35
C ALA A 228 26.72 8.44 1.71
N ALA A 229 26.54 9.54 1.00
CA ALA A 229 27.27 10.78 1.26
C ALA A 229 26.91 11.41 2.62
N GLU A 230 25.61 11.52 2.94
CA GLU A 230 25.12 12.24 4.12
C GLU A 230 25.15 11.39 5.41
N ARG A 231 24.99 10.08 5.32
CA ARG A 231 24.85 9.17 6.48
C ARG A 231 25.97 8.16 6.62
N HIS A 232 26.87 8.07 5.66
CA HIS A 232 27.93 7.06 5.59
C HIS A 232 27.40 5.61 5.62
N ILE A 233 26.19 5.39 5.06
CA ILE A 233 25.53 4.09 4.94
C ILE A 233 25.68 3.60 3.51
N TYR A 234 26.53 2.59 3.31
CA TYR A 234 26.89 2.08 1.98
C TYR A 234 26.21 0.76 1.61
N LYS A 235 25.49 0.14 2.54
CA LYS A 235 24.82 -1.16 2.35
C LYS A 235 23.37 -1.12 2.81
N GLY A 236 22.51 -1.90 2.16
CA GLY A 236 21.12 -2.04 2.57
C GLY A 236 20.21 -0.87 2.16
N VAL A 237 20.67 -0.04 1.22
CA VAL A 237 19.92 1.11 0.72
C VAL A 237 19.42 0.78 -0.67
N SER A 238 18.34 0.03 -0.76
CA SER A 238 17.62 -0.22 -2.02
C SER A 238 16.19 0.25 -1.89
N ALA A 239 15.55 0.56 -3.04
CA ALA A 239 14.13 0.84 -3.06
C ALA A 239 13.34 -0.38 -2.59
N ASN A 240 12.39 -0.14 -1.69
CA ASN A 240 11.43 -1.15 -1.29
C ASN A 240 10.14 -1.02 -2.12
N ILE A 241 9.24 -1.99 -1.97
CA ILE A 241 8.00 -2.04 -2.74
C ILE A 241 7.12 -0.80 -2.58
N CYS A 242 7.18 -0.09 -1.44
CA CYS A 242 6.39 1.12 -1.20
C CYS A 242 6.71 2.24 -2.20
N LEU A 243 7.96 2.34 -2.68
CA LEU A 243 8.34 3.31 -3.70
C LEU A 243 7.55 3.07 -4.99
N LEU A 244 7.42 1.82 -5.42
CA LEU A 244 6.73 1.47 -6.66
C LEU A 244 5.21 1.51 -6.55
N TYR A 245 4.64 1.24 -5.38
CA TYR A 245 3.19 1.35 -5.17
C TYR A 245 2.68 2.79 -5.20
N THR A 246 3.54 3.77 -5.03
CA THR A 246 3.19 5.18 -5.11
C THR A 246 3.51 5.79 -6.47
N SER A 247 4.27 5.10 -7.33
CA SER A 247 4.39 5.46 -8.73
C SER A 247 3.02 5.29 -9.42
N PRO A 248 2.83 5.78 -10.65
CA PRO A 248 1.53 5.71 -11.33
C PRO A 248 0.87 4.35 -11.17
N SER A 249 -0.28 4.32 -10.52
CA SER A 249 -0.96 3.10 -10.11
C SER A 249 -2.43 3.13 -10.53
N PRO A 250 -3.16 2.02 -10.48
CA PRO A 250 -4.60 1.99 -10.76
C PRO A 250 -5.42 2.95 -9.89
N ARG A 251 -4.84 3.52 -8.81
CA ARG A 251 -5.49 4.53 -7.96
C ARG A 251 -5.50 5.92 -8.57
N ASP A 252 -4.55 6.23 -9.45
CA ASP A 252 -4.32 7.58 -9.97
C ASP A 252 -5.31 7.97 -11.08
N ILE A 253 -6.51 7.41 -11.04
CA ILE A 253 -7.59 7.65 -12.00
C ILE A 253 -8.64 8.57 -11.37
N SER A 254 -8.20 9.59 -10.70
CA SER A 254 -9.06 10.70 -10.31
C SER A 254 -8.62 11.93 -11.06
N GLY A 255 -9.04 12.08 -12.27
CA GLY A 255 -8.64 13.24 -13.05
C GLY A 255 -9.30 13.26 -14.40
N SER A 256 -10.55 13.54 -14.42
CA SER A 256 -11.25 14.30 -15.49
C SER A 256 -12.62 14.70 -15.00
#